data_67ad24b5873878db03466d038c0ecbd2
#
_entry.id   67ad24b5873878db03466d038c0ecbd2
#
_cell.length_a   1.000
_cell.length_b   1.000
_cell.length_c   1.000
_cell.angle_alpha   90.00
_cell.angle_beta   90.00
_cell.angle_gamma   90.00
#
_symmetry.space_group_name_H-M   'P 1'
#
loop_
_entity.id
_entity.type
_entity.pdbx_description
1 polymer ?
#
loop_
_entity_poly.entity_id
_entity_poly.type
_entity_poly.pdbx_seq_one_letter_code
_entity_poly.pdbx_strand_id
1 'polypeptide(L)'
;MAPRAAHTHGHAIPLGAKRRFPMSATSSVIDVDEQELLLQPEERDDEDDTKAADEYSPWRHHFRLLLLGYLSFIFLKLSPNMFNTLLSQILEGILCRQYHGTSDPTSDPRCKDEDVQGELSIILSMKATFELLPTVIFSIPYGLAADVYGRKPVLIIATLGCVLYGLAGLVICMFPSIFPLRLLWVAPMVSIIGGGPLVPVMMVYAMASDAVPESRRSGVFVVLSTGLVVGTLISGPAIYYLIGSGEWPAIFISLGFQVLGLITTFFIPETLALKNEQPEAGNVRGQTTFTHKIRNGSRDLLAKSFKSLRDIFWSDSTITLFICSLLFIDVGEDIGSIITKQYAAKRFHLSWPEAGVITSVKSFTQLGLCLIALPFAQRVMRRSNVPAITQDVWIARTCVVVLVIAYCLAGFADNLIVFVTAIVLSAVNFCLNPALRSLLLTMAHSAGAGAVLSAVEVLNAIAAVVSGPVMAAGFRLGMEWGGKWLGLHWFIAMLILLPGALIVVCMRFNNVGRRQDTPEDIEEA
;
A
#
# COMPACT_ATOMS: atom_id res chain seq x y z
N MET A 1 -51.13 27.20 -55.20
CA MET A 1 -51.11 26.10 -56.16
C MET A 1 -51.07 24.78 -55.41
N ALA A 2 -52.23 24.19 -55.21
CA ALA A 2 -52.46 22.77 -54.92
C ALA A 2 -52.47 22.04 -56.26
N PRO A 3 -52.61 20.71 -56.39
CA PRO A 3 -53.02 19.69 -55.42
C PRO A 3 -52.43 18.26 -55.63
N ARG A 4 -53.06 17.37 -54.88
CA ARG A 4 -53.39 15.92 -55.03
C ARG A 4 -52.47 14.94 -54.27
N ALA A 5 -52.96 14.25 -53.28
CA ALA A 5 -54.09 13.32 -53.06
C ALA A 5 -53.88 11.91 -53.64
N ALA A 6 -54.03 10.97 -52.78
CA ALA A 6 -54.73 9.70 -52.77
C ALA A 6 -53.86 8.49 -52.39
N HIS A 7 -54.19 7.53 -51.64
CA HIS A 7 -55.29 6.73 -51.16
C HIS A 7 -54.76 5.55 -50.39
N THR A 8 -55.18 5.33 -49.18
CA THR A 8 -56.04 4.26 -48.62
C THR A 8 -55.55 2.83 -48.69
N HIS A 9 -55.46 2.17 -47.50
CA HIS A 9 -56.23 1.00 -47.00
C HIS A 9 -55.53 0.62 -45.67
N GLY A 10 -56.05 0.55 -44.59
CA GLY A 10 -57.21 0.19 -43.84
C GLY A 10 -57.27 -1.35 -43.61
N HIS A 11 -56.81 -1.87 -42.46
CA HIS A 11 -57.40 -3.08 -41.88
C HIS A 11 -57.33 -3.03 -40.37
N ALA A 12 -58.54 -2.90 -39.80
CA ALA A 12 -58.79 -3.12 -38.37
C ALA A 12 -58.95 -4.61 -38.11
N ILE A 13 -58.48 -5.07 -36.93
CA ILE A 13 -58.77 -6.41 -36.40
C ILE A 13 -59.27 -6.26 -34.95
N PRO A 14 -60.31 -7.03 -34.57
CA PRO A 14 -61.13 -6.74 -33.40
C PRO A 14 -60.68 -7.38 -32.10
N LEU A 15 -61.12 -6.74 -31.02
CA LEU A 15 -61.19 -7.24 -29.65
C LEU A 15 -62.17 -8.43 -29.53
N GLY A 16 -61.78 -9.43 -28.70
CA GLY A 16 -62.78 -10.24 -28.02
C GLY A 16 -62.42 -11.68 -27.81
N ALA A 17 -62.15 -12.05 -26.54
CA ALA A 17 -62.87 -13.14 -25.88
C ALA A 17 -62.33 -13.43 -24.46
N LYS A 18 -63.11 -13.01 -23.47
CA LYS A 18 -63.07 -13.57 -22.10
C LYS A 18 -63.47 -15.02 -22.15
N ARG A 19 -62.71 -15.93 -21.56
CA ARG A 19 -63.18 -17.27 -21.14
C ARG A 19 -63.29 -17.33 -19.64
N ARG A 20 -64.53 -17.59 -19.19
CA ARG A 20 -64.96 -17.90 -17.83
C ARG A 20 -64.58 -19.35 -17.48
N PHE A 21 -64.14 -19.56 -16.26
CA PHE A 21 -64.12 -20.87 -15.61
C PHE A 21 -65.52 -21.26 -15.14
N PRO A 22 -65.90 -22.53 -15.19
CA PRO A 22 -67.01 -23.04 -14.41
C PRO A 22 -66.51 -23.75 -13.16
N MET A 23 -67.06 -23.34 -12.01
CA MET A 23 -67.05 -24.15 -10.76
C MET A 23 -67.96 -25.35 -10.98
N SER A 24 -67.50 -26.54 -10.61
CA SER A 24 -68.39 -27.61 -10.18
C SER A 24 -67.72 -28.35 -9.02
N ALA A 25 -68.44 -28.37 -7.92
CA ALA A 25 -68.15 -29.15 -6.73
C ALA A 25 -68.47 -30.62 -6.96
N THR A 26 -67.56 -31.48 -6.55
CA THR A 26 -67.94 -32.81 -6.00
C THR A 26 -66.89 -33.26 -4.99
N SER A 27 -67.41 -33.60 -3.85
CA SER A 27 -66.78 -34.17 -2.68
C SER A 27 -66.33 -35.61 -2.93
N SER A 28 -65.31 -35.96 -2.18
CA SER A 28 -65.02 -37.28 -1.56
C SER A 28 -63.76 -38.00 -2.08
N VAL A 29 -63.22 -38.62 -1.08
CA VAL A 29 -62.12 -39.59 -1.01
C VAL A 29 -60.76 -38.94 -0.66
N ILE A 30 -60.49 -39.01 0.63
CA ILE A 30 -59.18 -38.83 1.23
C ILE A 30 -58.40 -40.10 0.92
N ASP A 31 -57.45 -40.01 0.01
CA ASP A 31 -56.46 -41.06 -0.23
C ASP A 31 -55.39 -40.98 0.84
N VAL A 32 -55.16 -42.12 1.47
CA VAL A 32 -54.26 -42.34 2.64
C VAL A 32 -52.80 -42.34 2.20
N ASP A 33 -52.50 -42.14 0.90
CA ASP A 33 -51.14 -42.24 0.35
C ASP A 33 -50.31 -40.94 0.45
N GLU A 34 -50.91 -39.80 0.85
CA GLU A 34 -50.17 -38.54 0.97
C GLU A 34 -49.43 -38.36 2.31
N GLN A 35 -49.74 -39.21 3.31
CA GLN A 35 -49.02 -39.22 4.59
C GLN A 35 -47.78 -40.12 4.61
N GLU A 36 -47.64 -41.04 3.67
CA GLU A 36 -46.45 -41.90 3.56
C GLU A 36 -45.30 -41.19 2.80
N LEU A 37 -45.60 -40.14 2.03
CA LEU A 37 -44.61 -39.35 1.32
C LEU A 37 -43.86 -38.32 2.20
N LEU A 38 -44.39 -38.05 3.41
CA LEU A 38 -43.78 -37.11 4.39
C LEU A 38 -42.87 -37.78 5.41
N LEU A 39 -42.72 -39.13 5.35
CA LEU A 39 -41.87 -39.89 6.26
C LEU A 39 -40.74 -40.65 5.58
N GLN A 40 -40.44 -40.33 4.30
CA GLN A 40 -39.16 -40.78 3.73
C GLN A 40 -38.06 -39.89 4.32
N PRO A 41 -37.04 -40.46 5.00
CA PRO A 41 -35.86 -39.67 5.32
C PRO A 41 -35.29 -39.18 4.00
N GLU A 42 -35.20 -37.85 3.85
CA GLU A 42 -34.40 -37.22 2.81
C GLU A 42 -33.02 -37.91 2.86
N GLU A 43 -32.78 -38.85 1.98
CA GLU A 43 -31.42 -39.27 1.64
C GLU A 43 -30.75 -37.98 1.17
N ARG A 44 -30.14 -37.29 2.11
CA ARG A 44 -29.27 -36.17 1.87
C ARG A 44 -28.15 -36.77 1.03
N ASP A 45 -28.15 -36.44 -0.27
CA ASP A 45 -27.17 -36.90 -1.20
C ASP A 45 -25.79 -36.57 -0.61
N ASP A 46 -25.07 -37.59 -0.13
CA ASP A 46 -23.67 -37.50 0.30
C ASP A 46 -22.75 -37.02 -0.85
N GLU A 47 -23.29 -36.95 -2.08
CA GLU A 47 -22.63 -36.34 -3.24
C GLU A 47 -22.51 -34.81 -3.15
N ASP A 48 -23.40 -34.07 -2.48
CA ASP A 48 -23.27 -32.63 -2.31
C ASP A 48 -22.27 -32.29 -1.20
N ASP A 49 -22.16 -33.12 -0.15
CA ASP A 49 -21.11 -32.95 0.87
C ASP A 49 -19.71 -33.33 0.32
N THR A 50 -19.63 -34.28 -0.62
CA THR A 50 -18.35 -34.57 -1.32
C THR A 50 -18.00 -33.52 -2.35
N LYS A 51 -18.96 -32.91 -3.03
CA LYS A 51 -18.71 -31.75 -3.93
C LYS A 51 -18.34 -30.51 -3.12
N ALA A 52 -18.94 -30.24 -1.97
CA ALA A 52 -18.54 -29.19 -1.04
C ALA A 52 -17.14 -29.44 -0.44
N ALA A 53 -16.76 -30.68 -0.20
CA ALA A 53 -15.43 -31.06 0.26
C ALA A 53 -14.37 -30.98 -0.85
N ASP A 54 -14.71 -31.29 -2.10
CA ASP A 54 -13.83 -31.12 -3.25
C ASP A 54 -13.68 -29.65 -3.69
N GLU A 55 -14.70 -28.82 -3.49
CA GLU A 55 -14.61 -27.35 -3.66
C GLU A 55 -13.68 -26.71 -2.60
N TYR A 56 -13.40 -27.41 -1.49
CA TYR A 56 -12.43 -27.01 -0.45
C TYR A 56 -10.98 -27.40 -0.80
N SER A 57 -10.75 -28.23 -1.82
CA SER A 57 -9.43 -28.68 -2.28
C SER A 57 -8.57 -27.57 -2.93
N PRO A 58 -9.11 -26.55 -3.64
CA PRO A 58 -8.32 -25.46 -4.20
C PRO A 58 -7.53 -24.66 -3.15
N TRP A 59 -8.00 -24.60 -1.89
CA TRP A 59 -7.37 -23.82 -0.83
C TRP A 59 -5.96 -24.30 -0.44
N ARG A 60 -5.65 -25.58 -0.58
CA ARG A 60 -4.32 -26.12 -0.28
C ARG A 60 -3.26 -25.62 -1.26
N HIS A 61 -3.61 -25.46 -2.54
CA HIS A 61 -2.72 -24.89 -3.54
C HIS A 61 -2.53 -23.38 -3.33
N HIS A 62 -3.59 -22.64 -2.99
CA HIS A 62 -3.52 -21.21 -2.69
C HIS A 62 -2.81 -20.91 -1.37
N PHE A 63 -2.89 -21.78 -0.36
CA PHE A 63 -2.20 -21.61 0.90
C PHE A 63 -0.67 -21.51 0.74
N ARG A 64 -0.09 -22.36 -0.12
CA ARG A 64 1.35 -22.30 -0.42
C ARG A 64 1.75 -20.97 -1.04
N LEU A 65 0.96 -20.47 -1.99
CA LEU A 65 1.19 -19.17 -2.62
C LEU A 65 1.13 -18.04 -1.58
N LEU A 66 0.10 -18.02 -0.74
CA LEU A 66 -0.07 -16.98 0.27
C LEU A 66 1.02 -17.03 1.35
N LEU A 67 1.43 -18.22 1.77
CA LEU A 67 2.52 -18.40 2.73
C LEU A 67 3.86 -17.91 2.16
N LEU A 68 4.20 -18.29 0.93
CA LEU A 68 5.43 -17.84 0.26
C LEU A 68 5.39 -16.34 -0.05
N GLY A 69 4.23 -15.81 -0.43
CA GLY A 69 4.01 -14.37 -0.60
C GLY A 69 4.20 -13.60 0.70
N TYR A 70 3.66 -14.10 1.80
CA TYR A 70 3.85 -13.53 3.13
C TYR A 70 5.32 -13.55 3.56
N LEU A 71 6.01 -14.66 3.35
CA LEU A 71 7.44 -14.79 3.63
C LEU A 71 8.27 -13.83 2.75
N SER A 72 7.91 -13.69 1.48
CA SER A 72 8.54 -12.70 0.60
C SER A 72 8.38 -11.29 1.12
N PHE A 73 7.21 -10.91 1.65
CA PHE A 73 6.99 -9.60 2.24
C PHE A 73 7.83 -9.36 3.49
N ILE A 74 8.02 -10.39 4.33
CA ILE A 74 8.94 -10.30 5.46
C ILE A 74 10.34 -9.94 4.96
N PHE A 75 10.89 -10.67 3.98
CA PHE A 75 12.24 -10.41 3.47
C PHE A 75 12.34 -9.08 2.74
N LEU A 76 11.32 -8.69 1.96
CA LEU A 76 11.26 -7.39 1.25
C LEU A 76 11.27 -6.17 2.18
N LYS A 77 10.99 -6.34 3.48
CA LYS A 77 11.10 -5.27 4.48
C LYS A 77 12.24 -5.49 5.48
N LEU A 78 12.47 -6.72 5.90
CA LEU A 78 13.54 -7.06 6.85
C LEU A 78 14.91 -6.63 6.31
N SER A 79 15.27 -7.11 5.12
CA SER A 79 16.58 -6.85 4.53
C SER A 79 16.84 -5.36 4.24
N PRO A 80 16.00 -4.60 3.52
CA PRO A 80 16.25 -3.18 3.29
C PRO A 80 16.31 -2.35 4.56
N ASN A 81 15.50 -2.66 5.59
CA ASN A 81 15.57 -1.93 6.86
C ASN A 81 16.87 -2.18 7.60
N MET A 82 17.35 -3.44 7.62
CA MET A 82 18.66 -3.78 8.18
C MET A 82 19.77 -3.10 7.38
N PHE A 83 19.76 -3.27 6.06
CA PHE A 83 20.76 -2.71 5.15
C PHE A 83 20.86 -1.19 5.28
N ASN A 84 19.75 -0.46 5.22
CA ASN A 84 19.76 1.00 5.33
C ASN A 84 20.26 1.50 6.69
N THR A 85 19.97 0.80 7.78
CA THR A 85 20.47 1.17 9.12
C THR A 85 21.98 0.98 9.23
N LEU A 86 22.48 -0.17 8.80
CA LEU A 86 23.90 -0.49 8.80
C LEU A 86 24.69 0.39 7.82
N LEU A 87 24.12 0.64 6.63
CA LEU A 87 24.68 1.56 5.65
C LEU A 87 24.84 2.97 6.23
N SER A 88 23.83 3.46 6.96
CA SER A 88 23.89 4.78 7.60
C SER A 88 25.03 4.86 8.63
N GLN A 89 25.27 3.81 9.40
CA GLN A 89 26.36 3.72 10.35
C GLN A 89 27.74 3.72 9.65
N ILE A 90 27.88 2.90 8.60
CA ILE A 90 29.10 2.85 7.78
C ILE A 90 29.39 4.21 7.14
N LEU A 91 28.36 4.87 6.59
CA LEU A 91 28.49 6.21 6.00
C LEU A 91 28.94 7.26 7.03
N GLU A 92 28.33 7.25 8.23
CA GLU A 92 28.76 8.11 9.32
C GLU A 92 30.25 7.90 9.64
N GLY A 93 30.68 6.65 9.72
CA GLY A 93 32.08 6.29 9.97
C GLY A 93 33.04 6.76 8.86
N ILE A 94 32.64 6.63 7.58
CA ILE A 94 33.44 7.10 6.45
C ILE A 94 33.54 8.63 6.46
N LEU A 95 32.41 9.33 6.62
CA LEU A 95 32.39 10.79 6.69
C LEU A 95 33.21 11.32 7.85
N CYS A 96 33.09 10.71 9.03
CA CYS A 96 33.86 11.11 10.20
C CYS A 96 35.36 10.97 9.97
N ARG A 97 35.82 9.88 9.33
CA ARG A 97 37.23 9.74 8.92
C ARG A 97 37.67 10.81 7.93
N GLN A 98 36.80 11.20 6.98
CA GLN A 98 37.11 12.24 6.00
C GLN A 98 37.21 13.64 6.62
N TYR A 99 36.33 13.97 7.59
CA TYR A 99 36.30 15.30 8.22
C TYR A 99 37.32 15.45 9.37
N HIS A 100 37.46 14.42 10.20
CA HIS A 100 38.23 14.51 11.44
C HIS A 100 39.48 13.63 11.46
N GLY A 101 39.69 12.79 10.44
CA GLY A 101 40.88 11.91 10.37
C GLY A 101 40.94 10.86 11.49
N THR A 102 39.82 10.55 12.16
CA THR A 102 39.79 9.61 13.29
C THR A 102 40.01 8.16 12.84
N SER A 103 40.72 7.38 13.64
CA SER A 103 40.91 5.95 13.42
C SER A 103 39.71 5.13 13.87
N ASP A 104 39.01 5.58 14.92
CA ASP A 104 37.87 4.89 15.50
C ASP A 104 36.61 5.82 15.52
N PRO A 105 35.79 5.77 14.47
CA PRO A 105 34.58 6.61 14.38
C PRO A 105 33.50 6.24 15.39
N THR A 106 33.53 5.02 15.94
CA THR A 106 32.44 4.54 16.81
C THR A 106 32.49 5.16 18.19
N SER A 107 33.70 5.51 18.69
CA SER A 107 33.95 6.08 20.00
C SER A 107 34.14 7.61 19.97
N ASP A 108 34.38 8.22 18.80
CA ASP A 108 34.66 9.65 18.66
C ASP A 108 33.39 10.51 18.66
N PRO A 109 33.18 11.34 19.73
CA PRO A 109 31.99 12.20 19.81
C PRO A 109 31.90 13.23 18.66
N ARG A 110 33.04 13.59 18.00
CA ARG A 110 33.07 14.52 16.86
C ARG A 110 32.36 13.98 15.63
N CYS A 111 32.14 12.65 15.53
CA CYS A 111 31.35 12.05 14.47
C CYS A 111 29.87 12.46 14.53
N LYS A 112 29.42 12.99 15.65
CA LYS A 112 28.07 13.56 15.82
C LYS A 112 28.01 15.07 15.58
N ASP A 113 29.12 15.69 15.13
CA ASP A 113 29.16 17.11 14.82
C ASP A 113 28.24 17.45 13.64
N GLU A 114 27.96 18.74 13.51
CA GLU A 114 27.01 19.30 12.53
C GLU A 114 27.44 19.02 11.10
N ASP A 115 28.74 19.17 10.78
CA ASP A 115 29.28 18.96 9.46
C ASP A 115 29.09 17.51 8.99
N VAL A 116 29.43 16.54 9.82
CA VAL A 116 29.29 15.10 9.53
C VAL A 116 27.82 14.71 9.40
N GLN A 117 26.99 15.14 10.35
CA GLN A 117 25.57 14.80 10.37
C GLN A 117 24.78 15.53 9.28
N GLY A 118 25.20 16.76 8.94
CA GLY A 118 24.61 17.53 7.86
C GLY A 118 24.82 16.88 6.49
N GLU A 119 26.06 16.50 6.16
CA GLU A 119 26.37 15.80 4.89
C GLU A 119 25.69 14.42 4.85
N LEU A 120 25.71 13.69 5.97
CA LEU A 120 25.02 12.40 6.08
C LEU A 120 23.51 12.52 5.81
N SER A 121 22.87 13.55 6.38
CA SER A 121 21.44 13.78 6.15
C SER A 121 21.12 14.07 4.69
N ILE A 122 21.96 14.82 4.00
CA ILE A 122 21.81 15.11 2.56
C ILE A 122 21.98 13.82 1.75
N ILE A 123 22.99 13.00 2.04
CA ILE A 123 23.22 11.75 1.32
C ILE A 123 22.03 10.81 1.50
N LEU A 124 21.54 10.61 2.72
CA LEU A 124 20.43 9.70 3.01
C LEU A 124 19.10 10.19 2.41
N SER A 125 18.84 11.49 2.45
CA SER A 125 17.61 12.08 1.92
C SER A 125 17.55 12.00 0.41
N MET A 126 18.63 12.41 -0.26
CA MET A 126 18.71 12.35 -1.71
C MET A 126 18.65 10.89 -2.19
N LYS A 127 19.34 9.97 -1.49
CA LYS A 127 19.21 8.53 -1.76
C LYS A 127 17.76 8.07 -1.68
N ALA A 128 17.03 8.43 -0.63
CA ALA A 128 15.62 8.07 -0.45
C ALA A 128 14.73 8.65 -1.57
N THR A 129 14.97 9.90 -1.97
CA THR A 129 14.27 10.54 -3.09
C THR A 129 14.50 9.78 -4.40
N PHE A 130 15.77 9.47 -4.74
CA PHE A 130 16.12 8.78 -5.98
C PHE A 130 15.71 7.31 -5.96
N GLU A 131 15.53 6.69 -4.80
CA GLU A 131 15.12 5.29 -4.65
C GLU A 131 13.72 5.02 -5.23
N LEU A 132 12.84 6.01 -5.21
CA LEU A 132 11.47 5.88 -5.71
C LEU A 132 11.32 6.19 -7.20
N LEU A 133 12.25 6.94 -7.81
CA LEU A 133 12.17 7.32 -9.22
C LEU A 133 12.01 6.13 -10.18
N PRO A 134 12.78 5.02 -10.05
CA PRO A 134 12.59 3.86 -10.91
C PRO A 134 11.16 3.31 -10.82
N THR A 135 10.59 3.23 -9.62
CA THR A 135 9.21 2.74 -9.45
C THR A 135 8.19 3.66 -10.11
N VAL A 136 8.30 4.98 -9.94
CA VAL A 136 7.38 5.94 -10.55
C VAL A 136 7.35 5.81 -12.08
N ILE A 137 8.51 5.63 -12.70
CA ILE A 137 8.65 5.59 -14.16
C ILE A 137 8.27 4.22 -14.72
N PHE A 138 8.69 3.14 -14.04
CA PHE A 138 8.67 1.80 -14.62
C PHE A 138 7.59 0.87 -14.04
N SER A 139 6.87 1.24 -12.96
CA SER A 139 5.83 0.38 -12.37
C SER A 139 4.74 0.00 -13.37
N ILE A 140 4.27 0.94 -14.20
CA ILE A 140 3.23 0.68 -15.21
C ILE A 140 3.75 -0.27 -16.31
N PRO A 141 4.91 -0.01 -16.97
CA PRO A 141 5.49 -0.95 -17.91
C PRO A 141 5.68 -2.37 -17.36
N TYR A 142 6.17 -2.49 -16.11
CA TYR A 142 6.36 -3.79 -15.46
C TYR A 142 5.04 -4.47 -15.11
N GLY A 143 4.01 -3.71 -14.71
CA GLY A 143 2.66 -4.23 -14.53
C GLY A 143 2.08 -4.82 -15.81
N LEU A 144 2.21 -4.10 -16.94
CA LEU A 144 1.77 -4.59 -18.25
C LEU A 144 2.60 -5.81 -18.72
N ALA A 145 3.91 -5.81 -18.47
CA ALA A 145 4.76 -6.95 -18.75
C ALA A 145 4.33 -8.20 -17.96
N ALA A 146 3.92 -8.02 -16.70
CA ALA A 146 3.43 -9.10 -15.86
C ALA A 146 2.10 -9.70 -16.36
N ASP A 147 1.24 -8.90 -16.98
CA ASP A 147 0.01 -9.37 -17.62
C ASP A 147 0.26 -10.16 -18.92
N VAL A 148 1.43 -9.99 -19.54
CA VAL A 148 1.78 -10.66 -20.82
C VAL A 148 2.71 -11.83 -20.63
N TYR A 149 3.79 -11.65 -19.87
CA TYR A 149 4.86 -12.63 -19.71
C TYR A 149 4.69 -13.51 -18.48
N GLY A 150 3.75 -13.19 -17.60
CA GLY A 150 3.51 -13.86 -16.33
C GLY A 150 3.93 -13.03 -15.13
N ARG A 151 3.28 -13.28 -13.99
CA ARG A 151 3.54 -12.57 -12.72
C ARG A 151 4.89 -12.96 -12.12
N LYS A 152 5.20 -14.27 -12.14
CA LYS A 152 6.41 -14.83 -11.53
C LYS A 152 7.71 -14.35 -12.18
N PRO A 153 7.91 -14.36 -13.51
CA PRO A 153 9.13 -13.84 -14.13
C PRO A 153 9.40 -12.38 -13.77
N VAL A 154 8.35 -11.55 -13.76
CA VAL A 154 8.48 -10.14 -13.41
C VAL A 154 8.84 -9.98 -11.94
N LEU A 155 8.24 -10.76 -11.03
CA LEU A 155 8.58 -10.76 -9.61
C LEU A 155 10.06 -11.12 -9.38
N ILE A 156 10.58 -12.14 -10.06
CA ILE A 156 11.99 -12.57 -9.96
C ILE A 156 12.91 -11.44 -10.43
N ILE A 157 12.66 -10.84 -11.59
CA ILE A 157 13.48 -9.75 -12.14
C ILE A 157 13.41 -8.51 -11.22
N ALA A 158 12.23 -8.22 -10.68
CA ALA A 158 12.04 -7.09 -9.77
C ALA A 158 12.82 -7.28 -8.46
N THR A 159 12.77 -8.48 -7.88
CA THR A 159 13.52 -8.80 -6.66
C THR A 159 15.03 -8.85 -6.92
N LEU A 160 15.46 -9.36 -8.08
CA LEU A 160 16.86 -9.31 -8.52
C LEU A 160 17.35 -7.85 -8.64
N GLY A 161 16.56 -6.95 -9.20
CA GLY A 161 16.88 -5.52 -9.28
C GLY A 161 17.13 -4.91 -7.88
N CYS A 162 16.36 -5.31 -6.89
CA CYS A 162 16.58 -4.89 -5.49
C CYS A 162 17.90 -5.43 -4.92
N VAL A 163 18.25 -6.70 -5.22
CA VAL A 163 19.55 -7.28 -4.79
C VAL A 163 20.71 -6.52 -5.42
N LEU A 164 20.64 -6.26 -6.73
CA LEU A 164 21.68 -5.52 -7.45
C LEU A 164 21.83 -4.09 -6.93
N TYR A 165 20.74 -3.43 -6.57
CA TYR A 165 20.78 -2.12 -5.92
C TYR A 165 21.50 -2.16 -4.56
N GLY A 166 21.20 -3.15 -3.73
CA GLY A 166 21.91 -3.36 -2.46
C GLY A 166 23.41 -3.60 -2.65
N LEU A 167 23.77 -4.43 -3.65
CA LEU A 167 25.17 -4.67 -4.02
C LEU A 167 25.87 -3.40 -4.49
N ALA A 168 25.23 -2.59 -5.33
CA ALA A 168 25.79 -1.32 -5.81
C ALA A 168 26.10 -0.36 -4.64
N GLY A 169 25.16 -0.22 -3.69
CA GLY A 169 25.37 0.57 -2.48
C GLY A 169 26.53 0.07 -1.63
N LEU A 170 26.64 -1.26 -1.48
CA LEU A 170 27.72 -1.90 -0.72
C LEU A 170 29.09 -1.63 -1.38
N VAL A 171 29.22 -1.81 -2.69
CA VAL A 171 30.46 -1.58 -3.45
C VAL A 171 30.93 -0.14 -3.31
N ILE A 172 30.02 0.84 -3.39
CA ILE A 172 30.37 2.26 -3.21
C ILE A 172 30.97 2.50 -1.82
N CYS A 173 30.40 1.91 -0.78
CA CYS A 173 30.89 2.06 0.59
C CYS A 173 32.18 1.27 0.89
N MET A 174 32.43 0.17 0.17
CA MET A 174 33.69 -0.60 0.32
C MET A 174 34.90 0.13 -0.27
N PHE A 175 34.68 0.95 -1.28
CA PHE A 175 35.76 1.65 -2.00
C PHE A 175 35.58 3.18 -1.99
N PRO A 176 35.54 3.83 -0.80
CA PRO A 176 35.28 5.27 -0.70
C PRO A 176 36.42 6.15 -1.25
N SER A 177 37.60 5.57 -1.49
CA SER A 177 38.73 6.24 -2.16
C SER A 177 38.57 6.31 -3.68
N ILE A 178 37.76 5.41 -4.28
CA ILE A 178 37.51 5.34 -5.72
C ILE A 178 36.17 6.01 -6.06
N PHE A 179 35.13 5.71 -5.27
CA PHE A 179 33.79 6.18 -5.51
C PHE A 179 33.40 7.28 -4.52
N PRO A 180 32.99 8.48 -5.01
CA PRO A 180 32.47 9.50 -4.11
C PRO A 180 31.15 9.01 -3.48
N LEU A 181 30.95 9.27 -2.18
CA LEU A 181 29.76 8.83 -1.44
C LEU A 181 28.44 9.34 -2.06
N ARG A 182 28.47 10.51 -2.72
CA ARG A 182 27.30 11.06 -3.45
C ARG A 182 26.86 10.18 -4.62
N LEU A 183 27.68 9.22 -5.08
CA LEU A 183 27.29 8.22 -6.08
C LEU A 183 26.14 7.31 -5.56
N LEU A 184 25.95 7.21 -4.25
CA LEU A 184 24.80 6.55 -3.64
C LEU A 184 23.45 7.11 -4.08
N TRP A 185 23.40 8.36 -4.58
CA TRP A 185 22.17 8.92 -5.16
C TRP A 185 21.78 8.23 -6.46
N VAL A 186 22.76 7.74 -7.19
CA VAL A 186 22.55 7.07 -8.49
C VAL A 186 22.42 5.55 -8.33
N ALA A 187 22.90 4.98 -7.24
CA ALA A 187 22.81 3.54 -6.97
C ALA A 187 21.38 2.98 -7.15
N PRO A 188 20.30 3.67 -6.73
CA PRO A 188 18.93 3.20 -6.96
C PRO A 188 18.56 3.02 -8.43
N MET A 189 19.25 3.68 -9.37
CA MET A 189 19.00 3.52 -10.80
C MET A 189 19.28 2.09 -11.28
N VAL A 190 20.12 1.33 -10.58
CA VAL A 190 20.35 -0.08 -10.87
C VAL A 190 19.06 -0.90 -10.72
N SER A 191 18.15 -0.49 -9.84
CA SER A 191 16.85 -1.16 -9.65
C SER A 191 15.89 -0.99 -10.85
N ILE A 192 16.21 -0.15 -11.84
CA ILE A 192 15.47 -0.04 -13.12
C ILE A 192 15.35 -1.41 -13.79
N ILE A 193 16.38 -2.27 -13.66
CA ILE A 193 16.37 -3.65 -14.16
C ILE A 193 15.14 -4.42 -13.66
N GLY A 194 14.63 -4.09 -12.46
CA GLY A 194 13.45 -4.69 -11.84
C GLY A 194 12.23 -3.76 -11.76
N GLY A 195 12.30 -2.57 -12.36
CA GLY A 195 11.21 -1.58 -12.31
C GLY A 195 11.14 -0.78 -11.01
N GLY A 196 12.08 -0.97 -10.09
CA GLY A 196 12.16 -0.26 -8.81
C GLY A 196 11.74 -1.09 -7.59
N PRO A 197 12.03 -0.59 -6.37
CA PRO A 197 11.88 -1.38 -5.12
C PRO A 197 10.44 -1.69 -4.71
N LEU A 198 9.43 -1.00 -5.24
CA LEU A 198 8.02 -1.29 -4.92
C LEU A 198 7.39 -2.32 -5.87
N VAL A 199 7.99 -2.58 -7.05
CA VAL A 199 7.43 -3.54 -8.02
C VAL A 199 7.30 -4.96 -7.44
N PRO A 200 8.26 -5.52 -6.67
CA PRO A 200 8.07 -6.81 -6.03
C PRO A 200 6.82 -6.88 -5.14
N VAL A 201 6.56 -5.83 -4.36
CA VAL A 201 5.38 -5.74 -3.48
C VAL A 201 4.10 -5.74 -4.31
N MET A 202 4.05 -4.94 -5.39
CA MET A 202 2.91 -4.89 -6.31
C MET A 202 2.65 -6.26 -6.97
N MET A 203 3.70 -6.99 -7.36
CA MET A 203 3.58 -8.31 -7.98
C MET A 203 3.01 -9.35 -7.00
N VAL A 204 3.45 -9.37 -5.74
CA VAL A 204 2.90 -10.30 -4.73
C VAL A 204 1.42 -10.01 -4.48
N TYR A 205 1.01 -8.75 -4.39
CA TYR A 205 -0.41 -8.40 -4.29
C TYR A 205 -1.21 -8.80 -5.53
N ALA A 206 -0.65 -8.61 -6.73
CA ALA A 206 -1.30 -9.03 -7.97
C ALA A 206 -1.49 -10.55 -8.01
N MET A 207 -0.46 -11.33 -7.65
CA MET A 207 -0.54 -12.80 -7.57
C MET A 207 -1.58 -13.25 -6.53
N ALA A 208 -1.64 -12.60 -5.38
CA ALA A 208 -2.65 -12.89 -4.38
C ALA A 208 -4.07 -12.54 -4.87
N SER A 209 -4.22 -11.46 -5.64
CA SER A 209 -5.52 -11.08 -6.22
C SER A 209 -6.02 -12.05 -7.28
N ASP A 210 -5.09 -12.65 -8.05
CA ASP A 210 -5.42 -13.64 -9.07
C ASP A 210 -5.85 -14.99 -8.45
N ALA A 211 -5.37 -15.28 -7.23
CA ALA A 211 -5.59 -16.56 -6.55
C ALA A 211 -6.80 -16.56 -5.58
N VAL A 212 -7.34 -15.40 -5.22
CA VAL A 212 -8.36 -15.29 -4.16
C VAL A 212 -9.63 -14.65 -4.69
N PRO A 213 -10.83 -15.21 -4.39
CA PRO A 213 -12.11 -14.62 -4.76
C PRO A 213 -12.27 -13.18 -4.26
N GLU A 214 -12.98 -12.35 -4.99
CA GLU A 214 -13.18 -10.92 -4.67
C GLU A 214 -13.66 -10.66 -3.24
N SER A 215 -14.59 -11.50 -2.76
CA SER A 215 -15.17 -11.40 -1.40
C SER A 215 -14.16 -11.56 -0.27
N ARG A 216 -13.00 -12.22 -0.49
CA ARG A 216 -11.96 -12.47 0.51
C ARG A 216 -10.65 -11.71 0.24
N ARG A 217 -10.55 -11.05 -0.91
CA ARG A 217 -9.32 -10.37 -1.39
C ARG A 217 -8.82 -9.32 -0.40
N SER A 218 -9.72 -8.49 0.15
CA SER A 218 -9.35 -7.45 1.12
C SER A 218 -8.74 -8.03 2.40
N GLY A 219 -9.31 -9.11 2.94
CA GLY A 219 -8.77 -9.78 4.13
C GLY A 219 -7.38 -10.37 3.90
N VAL A 220 -7.15 -10.98 2.73
CA VAL A 220 -5.84 -11.52 2.36
C VAL A 220 -4.80 -10.41 2.20
N PHE A 221 -5.16 -9.26 1.62
CA PHE A 221 -4.25 -8.13 1.49
C PHE A 221 -3.85 -7.56 2.85
N VAL A 222 -4.78 -7.47 3.80
CA VAL A 222 -4.47 -7.06 5.17
C VAL A 222 -3.49 -8.05 5.82
N VAL A 223 -3.72 -9.35 5.69
CA VAL A 223 -2.81 -10.37 6.23
C VAL A 223 -1.43 -10.26 5.57
N LEU A 224 -1.34 -10.14 4.25
CA LEU A 224 -0.08 -9.98 3.55
C LEU A 224 0.66 -8.72 4.00
N SER A 225 -0.04 -7.58 4.15
CA SER A 225 0.59 -6.33 4.60
C SER A 225 1.21 -6.43 6.00
N THR A 226 0.67 -7.30 6.89
CA THR A 226 1.30 -7.55 8.19
C THR A 226 2.69 -8.18 8.05
N GLY A 227 2.98 -8.89 6.96
CA GLY A 227 4.31 -9.43 6.66
C GLY A 227 5.37 -8.31 6.53
N LEU A 228 5.01 -7.18 5.90
CA LEU A 228 5.89 -6.00 5.81
C LEU A 228 6.17 -5.42 7.21
N VAL A 229 5.15 -5.36 8.06
CA VAL A 229 5.27 -4.86 9.44
C VAL A 229 6.15 -5.81 10.28
N VAL A 230 5.95 -7.12 10.14
CA VAL A 230 6.76 -8.16 10.83
C VAL A 230 8.22 -8.07 10.39
N GLY A 231 8.50 -7.89 9.09
CA GLY A 231 9.85 -7.67 8.58
C GLY A 231 10.54 -6.45 9.24
N THR A 232 9.80 -5.35 9.38
CA THR A 232 10.31 -4.15 10.08
C THR A 232 10.49 -4.39 11.58
N LEU A 233 9.57 -5.11 12.22
CA LEU A 233 9.63 -5.45 13.64
C LEU A 233 10.89 -6.26 13.98
N ILE A 234 11.22 -7.25 13.15
CA ILE A 234 12.38 -8.12 13.37
C ILE A 234 13.69 -7.39 13.07
N SER A 235 13.70 -6.40 12.16
CA SER A 235 14.92 -5.76 11.67
C SER A 235 15.75 -5.09 12.77
N GLY A 236 15.13 -4.36 13.71
CA GLY A 236 15.84 -3.68 14.80
C GLY A 236 16.56 -4.63 15.74
N PRO A 237 15.89 -5.60 16.39
CA PRO A 237 16.53 -6.62 17.20
C PRO A 237 17.60 -7.42 16.45
N ALA A 238 17.36 -7.76 15.18
CA ALA A 238 18.34 -8.48 14.37
C ALA A 238 19.63 -7.67 14.19
N ILE A 239 19.56 -6.37 13.91
CA ILE A 239 20.72 -5.50 13.82
C ILE A 239 21.45 -5.43 15.17
N TYR A 240 20.69 -5.24 16.26
CA TYR A 240 21.26 -5.12 17.61
C TYR A 240 22.11 -6.33 17.98
N TYR A 241 21.66 -7.55 17.64
CA TYR A 241 22.44 -8.76 17.87
C TYR A 241 23.61 -8.90 16.89
N LEU A 242 23.41 -8.61 15.63
CA LEU A 242 24.43 -8.83 14.59
C LEU A 242 25.57 -7.82 14.65
N ILE A 243 25.35 -6.61 15.16
CA ILE A 243 26.38 -5.57 15.23
C ILE A 243 27.55 -5.99 16.13
N GLY A 244 27.34 -6.91 17.09
CA GLY A 244 28.39 -7.48 17.91
C GLY A 244 29.46 -8.23 17.11
N SER A 245 29.18 -8.70 15.90
CA SER A 245 30.11 -9.29 14.95
C SER A 245 30.85 -8.28 14.07
N GLY A 246 30.49 -6.99 14.18
CA GLY A 246 31.01 -5.89 13.37
C GLY A 246 30.01 -5.41 12.30
N GLU A 247 30.25 -4.21 11.79
CA GLU A 247 29.36 -3.55 10.81
C GLU A 247 29.33 -4.29 9.45
N TRP A 248 30.50 -4.71 8.98
CA TRP A 248 30.63 -5.38 7.69
C TRP A 248 30.01 -6.79 7.64
N PRO A 249 30.26 -7.70 8.60
CA PRO A 249 29.54 -8.96 8.66
C PRO A 249 28.03 -8.77 8.74
N ALA A 250 27.55 -7.82 9.54
CA ALA A 250 26.13 -7.56 9.69
C ALA A 250 25.46 -7.09 8.38
N ILE A 251 26.12 -6.22 7.60
CA ILE A 251 25.55 -5.74 6.31
C ILE A 251 25.58 -6.86 5.26
N PHE A 252 26.58 -7.74 5.23
CA PHE A 252 26.59 -8.91 4.37
C PHE A 252 25.45 -9.89 4.71
N ILE A 253 25.17 -10.10 6.00
CA ILE A 253 24.02 -10.92 6.44
C ILE A 253 22.70 -10.28 6.00
N SER A 254 22.56 -8.95 6.11
CA SER A 254 21.36 -8.27 5.62
C SER A 254 21.14 -8.47 4.13
N LEU A 255 22.21 -8.42 3.33
CA LEU A 255 22.16 -8.71 1.89
C LEU A 255 21.83 -10.19 1.63
N GLY A 256 22.34 -11.10 2.49
CA GLY A 256 21.98 -12.52 2.47
C GLY A 256 20.48 -12.75 2.65
N PHE A 257 19.82 -12.00 3.55
CA PHE A 257 18.35 -12.05 3.66
C PHE A 257 17.65 -11.54 2.40
N GLN A 258 18.22 -10.60 1.67
CA GLN A 258 17.66 -10.14 0.40
C GLN A 258 17.76 -11.22 -0.69
N VAL A 259 18.90 -11.91 -0.76
CA VAL A 259 19.09 -13.07 -1.65
C VAL A 259 18.13 -14.20 -1.27
N LEU A 260 17.92 -14.45 0.04
CA LEU A 260 16.94 -15.43 0.50
C LEU A 260 15.51 -15.04 0.08
N GLY A 261 15.19 -13.74 0.14
CA GLY A 261 13.95 -13.20 -0.43
C GLY A 261 13.82 -13.48 -1.93
N LEU A 262 14.88 -13.30 -2.71
CA LEU A 262 14.91 -13.67 -4.12
C LEU A 262 14.71 -15.18 -4.31
N ILE A 263 15.37 -16.02 -3.51
CA ILE A 263 15.20 -17.47 -3.57
C ILE A 263 13.75 -17.88 -3.31
N THR A 264 13.06 -17.24 -2.34
CA THR A 264 11.65 -17.55 -2.07
C THR A 264 10.75 -17.29 -3.28
N THR A 265 11.05 -16.29 -4.12
CA THR A 265 10.25 -15.99 -5.31
C THR A 265 10.28 -17.11 -6.36
N PHE A 266 11.37 -17.90 -6.42
CA PHE A 266 11.44 -19.06 -7.34
C PHE A 266 10.46 -20.16 -6.94
N PHE A 267 10.09 -20.27 -5.67
CA PHE A 267 9.15 -21.28 -5.18
C PHE A 267 7.68 -20.83 -5.26
N ILE A 268 7.42 -19.56 -5.52
CA ILE A 268 6.06 -19.05 -5.74
C ILE A 268 5.55 -19.59 -7.09
N PRO A 269 4.33 -20.21 -7.14
CA PRO A 269 3.75 -20.68 -8.38
C PRO A 269 3.32 -19.51 -9.29
N GLU A 270 3.27 -19.73 -10.61
CA GLU A 270 2.69 -18.76 -11.56
C GLU A 270 1.18 -18.69 -11.40
N THR A 271 0.61 -17.49 -11.43
CA THR A 271 -0.83 -17.25 -11.17
C THR A 271 -1.60 -16.70 -12.36
N LEU A 272 -0.92 -16.31 -13.44
CA LEU A 272 -1.56 -15.74 -14.62
C LEU A 272 -2.60 -16.68 -15.26
N ALA A 273 -2.37 -18.00 -15.21
CA ALA A 273 -3.31 -19.01 -15.70
C ALA A 273 -4.63 -19.00 -14.91
N LEU A 274 -4.56 -18.81 -13.57
CA LEU A 274 -5.73 -18.77 -12.70
C LEU A 274 -6.64 -17.57 -12.99
N LYS A 275 -6.08 -16.44 -13.41
CA LYS A 275 -6.83 -15.26 -13.84
C LYS A 275 -7.68 -15.55 -15.08
N ASN A 276 -7.17 -16.36 -16.01
CA ASN A 276 -7.85 -16.70 -17.26
C ASN A 276 -8.99 -17.72 -17.07
N GLU A 277 -9.00 -18.46 -15.96
CA GLU A 277 -10.02 -19.45 -15.60
C GLU A 277 -11.21 -18.83 -14.84
N GLN A 278 -11.06 -17.64 -14.29
CA GLN A 278 -12.17 -16.92 -13.63
C GLN A 278 -13.01 -16.20 -14.70
N PRO A 279 -14.25 -16.64 -15.00
CA PRO A 279 -15.11 -15.93 -15.93
C PRO A 279 -15.53 -14.60 -15.28
N GLU A 280 -14.95 -13.49 -15.76
CA GLU A 280 -15.51 -12.18 -15.50
C GLU A 280 -16.92 -12.15 -16.11
N ALA A 281 -17.96 -12.15 -15.28
CA ALA A 281 -19.33 -11.95 -15.68
C ALA A 281 -19.44 -10.55 -16.33
N GLY A 282 -19.22 -10.47 -17.64
CA GLY A 282 -19.49 -9.24 -18.38
C GLY A 282 -18.53 -8.80 -19.47
N ASN A 283 -17.67 -9.64 -20.06
CA ASN A 283 -17.03 -9.22 -21.33
C ASN A 283 -16.47 -10.41 -22.17
N VAL A 284 -17.37 -11.14 -22.79
CA VAL A 284 -17.03 -12.10 -23.85
C VAL A 284 -17.02 -11.35 -25.18
N ARG A 285 -15.86 -10.78 -25.56
CA ARG A 285 -15.46 -10.50 -26.96
C ARG A 285 -14.32 -9.48 -27.02
N GLY A 286 -13.09 -9.91 -26.77
CA GLY A 286 -11.93 -9.00 -26.91
C GLY A 286 -10.54 -9.62 -26.80
N GLN A 287 -10.43 -10.92 -26.55
CA GLN A 287 -9.14 -11.50 -26.19
C GLN A 287 -8.15 -11.77 -27.33
N THR A 288 -8.54 -11.74 -28.60
CA THR A 288 -7.64 -12.02 -29.74
C THR A 288 -6.96 -10.79 -30.35
N THR A 289 -7.28 -9.57 -29.89
CA THR A 289 -6.70 -8.33 -30.46
C THR A 289 -5.74 -7.62 -29.52
N PHE A 290 -5.43 -8.20 -28.34
CA PHE A 290 -4.68 -7.50 -27.29
C PHE A 290 -3.16 -7.43 -27.56
N THR A 291 -2.57 -8.45 -28.15
CA THR A 291 -1.12 -8.50 -28.43
C THR A 291 -0.65 -7.50 -29.49
N HIS A 292 -1.50 -7.13 -30.46
CA HIS A 292 -1.16 -6.10 -31.46
C HIS A 292 -1.39 -4.68 -30.95
N LYS A 293 -2.20 -4.52 -29.90
CA LYS A 293 -2.57 -3.22 -29.30
C LYS A 293 -1.52 -2.70 -28.31
N ILE A 294 -0.65 -3.58 -27.77
CA ILE A 294 0.36 -3.22 -26.77
C ILE A 294 1.45 -2.33 -27.37
N ARG A 295 1.84 -2.48 -28.64
CA ARG A 295 2.91 -1.67 -29.26
C ARG A 295 2.53 -0.20 -29.50
N ASN A 296 1.23 0.08 -29.65
CA ASN A 296 0.71 1.45 -29.76
C ASN A 296 -0.01 1.92 -28.48
N GLY A 297 -0.29 1.01 -27.56
CA GLY A 297 -1.16 1.24 -26.41
C GLY A 297 -0.49 1.81 -25.16
N SER A 298 0.84 1.78 -25.04
CA SER A 298 1.51 2.32 -23.85
C SER A 298 1.39 3.85 -23.75
N ARG A 299 1.50 4.56 -24.89
CA ARG A 299 1.25 6.01 -24.96
C ARG A 299 -0.22 6.35 -24.76
N ASP A 300 -1.12 5.56 -25.35
CA ASP A 300 -2.58 5.75 -25.19
C ASP A 300 -3.07 5.38 -23.78
N LEU A 301 -2.47 4.37 -23.13
CA LEU A 301 -2.75 4.01 -21.73
C LEU A 301 -2.26 5.09 -20.77
N LEU A 302 -1.04 5.58 -20.94
CA LEU A 302 -0.52 6.70 -20.17
C LEU A 302 -1.36 7.95 -20.41
N ALA A 303 -1.68 8.28 -21.65
CA ALA A 303 -2.53 9.42 -21.99
C ALA A 303 -3.95 9.27 -21.42
N LYS A 304 -4.53 8.06 -21.43
CA LYS A 304 -5.83 7.77 -20.79
C LYS A 304 -5.74 7.88 -19.27
N SER A 305 -4.67 7.36 -18.65
CA SER A 305 -4.46 7.50 -17.20
C SER A 305 -4.30 8.96 -16.80
N PHE A 306 -3.49 9.73 -17.53
CA PHE A 306 -3.36 11.18 -17.32
C PHE A 306 -4.68 11.93 -17.58
N LYS A 307 -5.43 11.54 -18.59
CA LYS A 307 -6.75 12.13 -18.86
C LYS A 307 -7.73 11.80 -17.74
N SER A 308 -7.80 10.54 -17.30
CA SER A 308 -8.64 10.13 -16.16
C SER A 308 -8.25 10.85 -14.88
N LEU A 309 -6.94 10.99 -14.60
CA LEU A 309 -6.43 11.79 -13.49
C LEU A 309 -6.91 13.24 -13.59
N ARG A 310 -6.70 13.87 -14.73
CA ARG A 310 -7.16 15.24 -14.97
C ARG A 310 -8.67 15.37 -14.78
N ASP A 311 -9.45 14.44 -15.34
CA ASP A 311 -10.90 14.48 -15.28
C ASP A 311 -11.39 14.25 -13.82
N ILE A 312 -10.71 13.43 -13.01
CA ILE A 312 -10.96 13.28 -11.56
C ILE A 312 -10.67 14.59 -10.82
N PHE A 313 -9.52 15.22 -11.10
CA PHE A 313 -9.13 16.48 -10.46
C PHE A 313 -10.03 17.67 -10.81
N TRP A 314 -10.72 17.65 -11.95
CA TRP A 314 -11.52 18.79 -12.42
C TRP A 314 -13.03 18.56 -12.37
N SER A 315 -13.49 17.32 -12.03
CA SER A 315 -14.91 16.99 -12.04
C SER A 315 -15.63 17.40 -10.75
N ASP A 316 -14.99 17.30 -9.59
CA ASP A 316 -15.59 17.64 -8.30
C ASP A 316 -14.56 18.26 -7.36
N SER A 317 -14.78 19.51 -6.97
CA SER A 317 -13.92 20.25 -6.06
C SER A 317 -13.72 19.55 -4.70
N THR A 318 -14.71 18.76 -4.25
CA THR A 318 -14.67 18.02 -3.00
C THR A 318 -13.67 16.86 -3.08
N ILE A 319 -13.68 16.12 -4.20
CA ILE A 319 -12.74 15.02 -4.44
C ILE A 319 -11.32 15.57 -4.57
N THR A 320 -11.15 16.67 -5.31
CA THR A 320 -9.86 17.35 -5.46
C THR A 320 -9.29 17.78 -4.11
N LEU A 321 -10.11 18.42 -3.28
CA LEU A 321 -9.69 18.85 -1.94
C LEU A 321 -9.28 17.66 -1.06
N PHE A 322 -10.01 16.54 -1.15
CA PHE A 322 -9.68 15.33 -0.41
C PHE A 322 -8.38 14.70 -0.91
N ILE A 323 -8.16 14.65 -2.24
CA ILE A 323 -6.90 14.18 -2.83
C ILE A 323 -5.71 15.06 -2.40
N CYS A 324 -5.89 16.39 -2.38
CA CYS A 324 -4.88 17.30 -1.86
C CYS A 324 -4.58 17.03 -0.38
N SER A 325 -5.60 16.67 0.42
CA SER A 325 -5.38 16.33 1.83
C SER A 325 -4.49 15.09 2.00
N LEU A 326 -4.65 14.08 1.15
CA LEU A 326 -3.78 12.90 1.14
C LEU A 326 -2.32 13.30 0.87
N LEU A 327 -2.09 14.13 -0.14
CA LEU A 327 -0.74 14.59 -0.47
C LEU A 327 -0.07 15.30 0.72
N PHE A 328 -0.77 16.20 1.42
CA PHE A 328 -0.21 16.87 2.59
C PHE A 328 0.09 15.91 3.75
N ILE A 329 -0.78 14.92 3.97
CA ILE A 329 -0.58 13.91 5.00
C ILE A 329 0.63 13.04 4.68
N ASP A 330 0.75 12.56 3.43
CA ASP A 330 1.84 11.68 3.01
C ASP A 330 3.19 12.41 3.04
N VAL A 331 3.27 13.67 2.54
CA VAL A 331 4.49 14.49 2.64
C VAL A 331 4.91 14.68 4.10
N GLY A 332 3.97 15.03 4.97
CA GLY A 332 4.26 15.20 6.39
C GLY A 332 4.77 13.93 7.06
N GLU A 333 4.17 12.78 6.72
CA GLU A 333 4.60 11.47 7.25
C GLU A 333 6.00 11.09 6.77
N ASP A 334 6.28 11.25 5.49
CA ASP A 334 7.59 10.94 4.93
C ASP A 334 8.69 11.78 5.56
N ILE A 335 8.48 13.11 5.71
CA ILE A 335 9.42 14.00 6.39
C ILE A 335 9.71 13.51 7.81
N GLY A 336 8.67 13.11 8.55
CA GLY A 336 8.82 12.59 9.92
C GLY A 336 9.52 11.23 9.98
N SER A 337 9.41 10.39 8.95
CA SER A 337 9.90 9.00 9.01
C SER A 337 11.33 8.79 8.51
N ILE A 338 11.80 9.55 7.50
CA ILE A 338 13.04 9.28 6.76
C ILE A 338 14.28 9.29 7.67
N ILE A 339 14.45 10.29 8.53
CA ILE A 339 15.61 10.38 9.43
C ILE A 339 15.30 10.18 10.91
N THR A 340 14.19 9.52 11.24
CA THR A 340 13.87 9.19 12.64
C THR A 340 15.05 8.56 13.38
N LYS A 341 15.77 7.63 12.73
CA LYS A 341 16.94 6.95 13.31
C LYS A 341 18.12 7.90 13.49
N GLN A 342 18.41 8.75 12.49
CA GLN A 342 19.48 9.73 12.56
C GLN A 342 19.21 10.77 13.64
N TYR A 343 17.98 11.27 13.73
CA TYR A 343 17.56 12.18 14.79
C TYR A 343 17.73 11.55 16.18
N ALA A 344 17.27 10.30 16.35
CA ALA A 344 17.41 9.58 17.62
C ALA A 344 18.89 9.38 18.01
N ALA A 345 19.74 9.00 17.03
CA ALA A 345 21.16 8.84 17.24
C ALA A 345 21.86 10.15 17.61
N LYS A 346 21.49 11.27 16.97
CA LYS A 346 22.08 12.60 17.25
C LYS A 346 21.56 13.20 18.56
N ARG A 347 20.22 13.19 18.80
CA ARG A 347 19.58 13.88 19.93
C ARG A 347 19.80 13.19 21.26
N PHE A 348 19.72 11.84 21.25
CA PHE A 348 19.78 11.02 22.47
C PHE A 348 21.07 10.23 22.60
N HIS A 349 22.07 10.52 21.74
CA HIS A 349 23.37 9.84 21.73
C HIS A 349 23.27 8.32 21.62
N LEU A 350 22.24 7.82 20.89
CA LEU A 350 22.04 6.40 20.67
C LEU A 350 22.97 5.89 19.56
N SER A 351 23.33 4.62 19.64
CA SER A 351 23.92 3.92 18.51
C SER A 351 22.87 3.68 17.41
N TRP A 352 23.31 3.46 16.18
CA TRP A 352 22.41 3.16 15.06
C TRP A 352 21.52 1.92 15.29
N PRO A 353 22.07 0.80 15.87
CA PRO A 353 21.24 -0.35 16.24
C PRO A 353 20.14 -0.01 17.25
N GLU A 354 20.45 0.77 18.29
CA GLU A 354 19.46 1.20 19.29
C GLU A 354 18.37 2.08 18.67
N ALA A 355 18.75 3.01 17.80
CA ALA A 355 17.80 3.80 17.02
C ALA A 355 16.93 2.91 16.10
N GLY A 356 17.49 1.80 15.60
CA GLY A 356 16.75 0.79 14.85
C GLY A 356 15.66 0.08 15.68
N VAL A 357 15.90 -0.16 16.96
CA VAL A 357 14.91 -0.77 17.88
C VAL A 357 13.69 0.14 18.04
N ILE A 358 13.85 1.46 18.02
CA ILE A 358 12.71 2.41 18.11
C ILE A 358 11.71 2.18 16.95
N THR A 359 12.22 1.92 15.74
CA THR A 359 11.34 1.62 14.61
C THR A 359 10.64 0.26 14.74
N SER A 360 11.26 -0.69 15.42
CA SER A 360 10.63 -1.98 15.75
C SER A 360 9.52 -1.83 16.79
N VAL A 361 9.68 -0.94 17.79
CA VAL A 361 8.63 -0.61 18.75
C VAL A 361 7.43 0.02 18.04
N LYS A 362 7.67 0.93 17.08
CA LYS A 362 6.58 1.47 16.22
C LYS A 362 5.85 0.34 15.49
N SER A 363 6.60 -0.59 14.87
CA SER A 363 6.02 -1.69 14.11
C SER A 363 5.25 -2.68 15.00
N PHE A 364 5.71 -2.93 16.23
CA PHE A 364 4.96 -3.72 17.20
C PHE A 364 3.61 -3.08 17.51
N THR A 365 3.61 -1.75 17.72
CA THR A 365 2.36 -0.99 17.94
C THR A 365 1.45 -1.04 16.72
N GLN A 366 1.99 -0.89 15.49
CA GLN A 366 1.22 -1.02 14.25
C GLN A 366 0.53 -2.38 14.14
N LEU A 367 1.25 -3.45 14.49
CA LEU A 367 0.70 -4.80 14.48
C LEU A 367 -0.44 -4.95 15.50
N GLY A 368 -0.26 -4.44 16.72
CA GLY A 368 -1.30 -4.40 17.76
C GLY A 368 -2.53 -3.59 17.34
N LEU A 369 -2.32 -2.43 16.72
CA LEU A 369 -3.42 -1.61 16.18
C LEU A 369 -4.18 -2.34 15.08
N CYS A 370 -3.49 -2.99 14.14
CA CYS A 370 -4.11 -3.70 13.02
C CYS A 370 -4.90 -4.94 13.48
N LEU A 371 -4.31 -5.77 14.36
CA LEU A 371 -4.88 -7.05 14.73
C LEU A 371 -5.89 -6.99 15.89
N ILE A 372 -5.76 -5.99 16.76
CA ILE A 372 -6.56 -5.90 17.99
C ILE A 372 -7.42 -4.63 17.98
N ALA A 373 -6.80 -3.45 17.93
CA ALA A 373 -7.51 -2.20 18.16
C ALA A 373 -8.52 -1.87 17.05
N LEU A 374 -8.11 -1.99 15.79
CA LEU A 374 -8.97 -1.69 14.64
C LEU A 374 -10.18 -2.63 14.54
N PRO A 375 -10.03 -3.97 14.60
CA PRO A 375 -11.17 -4.88 14.61
C PRO A 375 -12.08 -4.70 15.83
N PHE A 376 -11.50 -4.38 16.99
CA PHE A 376 -12.29 -4.09 18.20
C PHE A 376 -13.12 -2.82 18.03
N ALA A 377 -12.52 -1.73 17.58
CA ALA A 377 -13.21 -0.47 17.29
C ALA A 377 -14.35 -0.66 16.29
N GLN A 378 -14.09 -1.37 15.18
CA GLN A 378 -15.12 -1.69 14.19
C GLN A 378 -16.25 -2.55 14.75
N ARG A 379 -15.96 -3.54 15.61
CA ARG A 379 -17.00 -4.36 16.28
C ARG A 379 -17.89 -3.52 17.20
N VAL A 380 -17.29 -2.61 17.98
CA VAL A 380 -18.03 -1.70 18.86
C VAL A 380 -18.93 -0.78 18.04
N MET A 381 -18.40 -0.17 16.97
CA MET A 381 -19.17 0.72 16.10
C MET A 381 -20.31 -0.02 15.37
N ARG A 382 -20.07 -1.26 14.92
CA ARG A 382 -21.12 -2.10 14.29
C ARG A 382 -22.23 -2.44 15.29
N ARG A 383 -21.91 -2.73 16.56
CA ARG A 383 -22.91 -2.95 17.61
C ARG A 383 -23.78 -1.72 17.87
N SER A 384 -23.24 -0.53 17.63
CA SER A 384 -23.95 0.75 17.76
C SER A 384 -24.67 1.17 16.46
N ASN A 385 -24.80 0.25 15.47
CA ASN A 385 -25.44 0.49 14.17
C ASN A 385 -24.87 1.69 13.39
N VAL A 386 -23.57 1.97 13.56
CA VAL A 386 -22.88 3.06 12.82
C VAL A 386 -22.61 2.59 11.39
N PRO A 387 -23.01 3.33 10.33
CA PRO A 387 -22.73 2.99 8.95
C PRO A 387 -21.23 2.87 8.67
N ALA A 388 -20.81 1.98 7.75
CA ALA A 388 -19.40 1.71 7.47
C ALA A 388 -18.62 2.96 7.06
N ILE A 389 -19.21 3.83 6.23
CA ILE A 389 -18.61 5.11 5.83
C ILE A 389 -18.33 6.00 7.05
N THR A 390 -19.29 6.06 7.97
CA THR A 390 -19.14 6.87 9.21
C THR A 390 -18.05 6.27 10.12
N GLN A 391 -17.88 4.95 10.14
CA GLN A 391 -16.77 4.30 10.86
C GLN A 391 -15.42 4.74 10.30
N ASP A 392 -15.24 4.70 8.97
CA ASP A 392 -14.00 5.12 8.31
C ASP A 392 -13.71 6.61 8.55
N VAL A 393 -14.73 7.48 8.54
CA VAL A 393 -14.59 8.90 8.84
C VAL A 393 -14.11 9.12 10.29
N TRP A 394 -14.68 8.42 11.27
CA TRP A 394 -14.25 8.53 12.67
C TRP A 394 -12.83 8.01 12.87
N ILE A 395 -12.48 6.88 12.25
CA ILE A 395 -11.12 6.32 12.29
C ILE A 395 -10.14 7.32 11.67
N ALA A 396 -10.43 7.86 10.48
CA ALA A 396 -9.55 8.80 9.80
C ALA A 396 -9.34 10.08 10.63
N ARG A 397 -10.41 10.66 11.17
CA ARG A 397 -10.33 11.87 12.02
C ARG A 397 -9.53 11.66 13.29
N THR A 398 -9.78 10.55 13.99
CA THR A 398 -9.04 10.22 15.21
C THR A 398 -7.57 10.01 14.92
N CYS A 399 -7.25 9.22 13.88
CA CYS A 399 -5.87 8.93 13.52
C CYS A 399 -5.10 10.18 13.09
N VAL A 400 -5.69 11.07 12.28
CA VAL A 400 -4.99 12.27 11.82
C VAL A 400 -4.74 13.25 12.96
N VAL A 401 -5.67 13.40 13.91
CA VAL A 401 -5.47 14.23 15.11
C VAL A 401 -4.35 13.67 15.98
N VAL A 402 -4.36 12.35 16.23
CA VAL A 402 -3.29 11.69 17.00
C VAL A 402 -1.94 11.83 16.30
N LEU A 403 -1.89 11.77 14.97
CA LEU A 403 -0.67 11.93 14.19
C LEU A 403 -0.10 13.36 14.32
N VAL A 404 -0.94 14.40 14.27
CA VAL A 404 -0.53 15.80 14.54
C VAL A 404 0.07 15.94 15.93
N ILE A 405 -0.60 15.38 16.94
CA ILE A 405 -0.12 15.40 18.34
C ILE A 405 1.21 14.66 18.45
N ALA A 406 1.35 13.51 17.79
CA ALA A 406 2.58 12.71 17.79
C ALA A 406 3.76 13.51 17.23
N TYR A 407 3.60 14.21 16.12
CA TYR A 407 4.68 15.00 15.53
C TYR A 407 5.01 16.25 16.33
N CYS A 408 4.01 16.90 16.91
CA CYS A 408 4.21 17.98 17.86
C CYS A 408 5.04 17.49 19.06
N LEU A 409 4.67 16.35 19.63
CA LEU A 409 5.37 15.76 20.78
C LEU A 409 6.80 15.34 20.42
N ALA A 410 7.03 14.79 19.21
CA ALA A 410 8.36 14.42 18.72
C ALA A 410 9.26 15.66 18.57
N GLY A 411 8.73 16.78 18.08
CA GLY A 411 9.46 18.04 17.94
C GLY A 411 9.89 18.65 19.28
N PHE A 412 9.07 18.52 20.32
CA PHE A 412 9.37 18.99 21.67
C PHE A 412 10.08 17.95 22.56
N ALA A 413 10.42 16.77 22.05
CA ALA A 413 10.98 15.70 22.86
C ALA A 413 12.37 16.06 23.41
N ASP A 414 12.45 16.31 24.72
CA ASP A 414 13.69 16.57 25.44
C ASP A 414 14.32 15.28 25.98
N ASN A 415 13.55 14.19 26.10
CA ASN A 415 14.03 12.90 26.56
C ASN A 415 13.55 11.74 25.68
N LEU A 416 14.25 10.61 25.77
CA LEU A 416 13.98 9.43 24.97
C LEU A 416 12.56 8.87 25.16
N ILE A 417 12.02 8.91 26.39
CA ILE A 417 10.70 8.36 26.70
C ILE A 417 9.61 9.13 25.94
N VAL A 418 9.67 10.46 25.98
CA VAL A 418 8.72 11.33 25.25
C VAL A 418 8.82 11.09 23.74
N PHE A 419 10.05 10.96 23.23
CA PHE A 419 10.28 10.68 21.82
C PHE A 419 9.70 9.32 21.40
N VAL A 420 10.00 8.25 22.15
CA VAL A 420 9.47 6.91 21.88
C VAL A 420 7.94 6.91 21.95
N THR A 421 7.34 7.62 22.93
CA THR A 421 5.90 7.78 23.05
C THR A 421 5.32 8.47 21.79
N ALA A 422 5.98 9.50 21.27
CA ALA A 422 5.57 10.18 20.05
C ALA A 422 5.63 9.23 18.84
N ILE A 423 6.69 8.44 18.71
CA ILE A 423 6.85 7.44 17.65
C ILE A 423 5.79 6.33 17.77
N VAL A 424 5.46 5.88 18.96
CA VAL A 424 4.37 4.92 19.22
C VAL A 424 3.01 5.51 18.80
N LEU A 425 2.73 6.76 19.17
CA LEU A 425 1.51 7.44 18.73
C LEU A 425 1.44 7.60 17.21
N SER A 426 2.55 7.85 16.53
CA SER A 426 2.59 7.95 15.06
C SER A 426 2.25 6.63 14.36
N ALA A 427 2.28 5.49 15.06
CA ALA A 427 1.91 4.18 14.51
C ALA A 427 0.45 4.12 14.02
N VAL A 428 -0.43 5.04 14.47
CA VAL A 428 -1.84 5.13 14.02
C VAL A 428 -1.97 5.40 12.52
N ASN A 429 -0.91 5.92 11.87
CA ASN A 429 -0.89 6.11 10.43
C ASN A 429 -1.16 4.81 9.65
N PHE A 430 -0.80 3.66 10.20
CA PHE A 430 -1.10 2.36 9.60
C PHE A 430 -2.62 2.11 9.45
N CYS A 431 -3.45 2.67 10.33
CA CYS A 431 -4.91 2.59 10.25
C CYS A 431 -5.51 3.73 9.41
N LEU A 432 -4.81 4.86 9.32
CA LEU A 432 -5.26 6.06 8.60
C LEU A 432 -5.34 5.83 7.09
N ASN A 433 -4.29 5.29 6.48
CA ASN A 433 -4.20 5.11 5.02
C ASN A 433 -5.32 4.22 4.44
N PRO A 434 -5.66 3.04 4.99
CA PRO A 434 -6.80 2.25 4.52
C PRO A 434 -8.14 2.99 4.64
N ALA A 435 -8.36 3.73 5.74
CA ALA A 435 -9.59 4.48 5.94
C ALA A 435 -9.75 5.62 4.93
N LEU A 436 -8.67 6.37 4.64
CA LEU A 436 -8.68 7.43 3.64
C LEU A 436 -8.90 6.89 2.22
N ARG A 437 -8.28 5.75 1.88
CA ARG A 437 -8.48 5.08 0.58
C ARG A 437 -9.92 4.58 0.43
N SER A 438 -10.52 4.01 1.47
CA SER A 438 -11.92 3.59 1.49
C SER A 438 -12.87 4.76 1.24
N LEU A 439 -12.65 5.88 1.94
CA LEU A 439 -13.45 7.10 1.77
C LEU A 439 -13.31 7.67 0.35
N LEU A 440 -12.10 7.70 -0.20
CA LEU A 440 -11.86 8.20 -1.56
C LEU A 440 -12.57 7.34 -2.61
N LEU A 441 -12.51 6.00 -2.48
CA LEU A 441 -13.22 5.09 -3.37
C LEU A 441 -14.74 5.28 -3.31
N THR A 442 -15.28 5.54 -2.13
CA THR A 442 -16.70 5.81 -1.94
C THR A 442 -17.13 7.14 -2.57
N MET A 443 -16.25 8.15 -2.57
CA MET A 443 -16.53 9.46 -3.18
C MET A 443 -16.42 9.44 -4.71
N ALA A 444 -15.55 8.61 -5.26
CA ALA A 444 -15.19 8.59 -6.69
C ALA A 444 -15.91 7.50 -7.49
N HIS A 445 -17.17 7.22 -7.18
CA HIS A 445 -18.00 6.17 -7.82
C HIS A 445 -18.00 6.20 -9.35
N SER A 446 -17.94 7.39 -9.97
CA SER A 446 -17.97 7.58 -11.43
C SER A 446 -16.65 7.34 -12.14
N ALA A 447 -15.52 7.33 -11.42
CA ALA A 447 -14.19 7.35 -12.02
C ALA A 447 -13.52 5.98 -12.17
N GLY A 448 -14.13 4.91 -11.66
CA GLY A 448 -13.55 3.56 -11.60
C GLY A 448 -12.47 3.42 -10.52
N ALA A 449 -12.58 2.40 -9.68
CA ALA A 449 -11.70 2.18 -8.52
C ALA A 449 -10.21 2.11 -8.90
N GLY A 450 -9.88 1.49 -10.04
CA GLY A 450 -8.50 1.37 -10.49
C GLY A 450 -7.83 2.70 -10.82
N ALA A 451 -8.55 3.63 -11.47
CA ALA A 451 -8.03 4.96 -11.79
C ALA A 451 -7.76 5.79 -10.53
N VAL A 452 -8.66 5.70 -9.55
CA VAL A 452 -8.55 6.41 -8.27
C VAL A 452 -7.37 5.90 -7.45
N LEU A 453 -7.22 4.59 -7.33
CA LEU A 453 -6.07 4.00 -6.61
C LEU A 453 -4.74 4.33 -7.30
N SER A 454 -4.70 4.31 -8.64
CA SER A 454 -3.51 4.73 -9.39
C SER A 454 -3.17 6.20 -9.15
N ALA A 455 -4.18 7.07 -9.02
CA ALA A 455 -3.98 8.48 -8.68
C ALA A 455 -3.32 8.64 -7.31
N VAL A 456 -3.77 7.90 -6.29
CA VAL A 456 -3.19 7.90 -4.95
C VAL A 456 -1.72 7.48 -4.99
N GLU A 457 -1.38 6.41 -5.72
CA GLU A 457 0.01 5.95 -5.79
C GLU A 457 0.94 6.97 -6.49
N VAL A 458 0.45 7.69 -7.50
CA VAL A 458 1.20 8.79 -8.12
C VAL A 458 1.43 9.93 -7.12
N LEU A 459 0.42 10.26 -6.31
CA LEU A 459 0.55 11.29 -5.27
C LEU A 459 1.54 10.87 -4.17
N ASN A 460 1.48 9.62 -3.71
CA ASN A 460 2.44 9.08 -2.76
C ASN A 460 3.87 9.19 -3.29
N ALA A 461 4.07 8.90 -4.58
CA ALA A 461 5.37 9.04 -5.22
C ALA A 461 5.85 10.51 -5.27
N ILE A 462 4.95 11.45 -5.58
CA ILE A 462 5.25 12.88 -5.54
C ILE A 462 5.59 13.32 -4.11
N ALA A 463 4.82 12.90 -3.12
CA ALA A 463 5.06 13.16 -1.71
C ALA A 463 6.47 12.74 -1.30
N ALA A 464 6.85 11.51 -1.61
CA ALA A 464 8.15 10.96 -1.28
C ALA A 464 9.33 11.68 -1.97
N VAL A 465 9.15 12.13 -3.22
CA VAL A 465 10.17 12.93 -3.93
C VAL A 465 10.36 14.30 -3.30
N VAL A 466 9.29 14.94 -2.86
CA VAL A 466 9.33 16.29 -2.25
C VAL A 466 9.82 16.22 -0.79
N SER A 467 9.44 15.20 -0.04
CA SER A 467 9.72 15.09 1.39
C SER A 467 11.21 15.00 1.70
N GLY A 468 12.01 14.30 0.87
CA GLY A 468 13.44 14.12 1.08
C GLY A 468 14.22 15.44 1.18
N PRO A 469 14.23 16.30 0.15
CA PRO A 469 14.90 17.60 0.20
C PRO A 469 14.41 18.53 1.31
N VAL A 470 13.09 18.58 1.54
CA VAL A 470 12.49 19.43 2.60
C VAL A 470 12.96 18.97 3.97
N MET A 471 13.00 17.66 4.20
CA MET A 471 13.45 17.07 5.44
C MET A 471 14.96 17.34 5.68
N ALA A 472 15.81 17.15 4.65
CA ALA A 472 17.25 17.43 4.77
C ALA A 472 17.52 18.89 5.13
N ALA A 473 16.83 19.82 4.47
CA ALA A 473 16.94 21.25 4.77
C ALA A 473 16.46 21.56 6.20
N GLY A 474 15.32 21.02 6.61
CA GLY A 474 14.77 21.22 7.95
C GLY A 474 15.66 20.66 9.06
N PHE A 475 16.24 19.47 8.85
CA PHE A 475 17.15 18.89 9.83
C PHE A 475 18.47 19.65 9.93
N ARG A 476 19.05 20.07 8.80
CA ARG A 476 20.26 20.89 8.78
C ARG A 476 20.06 22.23 9.48
N LEU A 477 19.01 22.98 9.11
CA LEU A 477 18.65 24.23 9.81
C LEU A 477 18.43 24.02 11.31
N GLY A 478 17.79 22.91 11.68
CA GLY A 478 17.59 22.57 13.10
C GLY A 478 18.91 22.31 13.84
N MET A 479 19.93 21.73 13.17
CA MET A 479 21.26 21.57 13.73
C MET A 479 21.99 22.92 13.86
N GLU A 480 21.95 23.77 12.83
CA GLU A 480 22.55 25.13 12.85
C GLU A 480 21.98 26.00 13.97
N TRP A 481 20.69 25.88 14.29
CA TRP A 481 20.06 26.63 15.40
C TRP A 481 20.31 25.97 16.76
N GLY A 482 20.59 24.69 16.78
CA GLY A 482 20.94 23.93 17.98
C GLY A 482 19.85 23.80 19.04
N GLY A 483 20.17 23.18 20.15
CA GLY A 483 19.31 23.09 21.33
C GLY A 483 17.95 22.44 21.05
N LYS A 484 16.85 23.16 21.31
CA LYS A 484 15.48 22.69 21.10
C LYS A 484 15.09 22.64 19.61
N TRP A 485 15.78 23.37 18.75
CA TRP A 485 15.48 23.43 17.33
C TRP A 485 15.98 22.23 16.53
N LEU A 486 16.76 21.32 17.14
CA LEU A 486 17.16 20.07 16.50
C LEU A 486 15.96 19.25 15.99
N GLY A 487 14.78 19.40 16.63
CA GLY A 487 13.52 18.81 16.22
C GLY A 487 12.76 19.59 15.12
N LEU A 488 13.37 20.60 14.47
CA LEU A 488 12.71 21.49 13.50
C LEU A 488 12.01 20.71 12.37
N HIS A 489 12.60 19.64 11.88
CA HIS A 489 12.02 18.81 10.82
C HIS A 489 10.67 18.18 11.25
N TRP A 490 10.48 17.84 12.54
CA TRP A 490 9.20 17.36 13.06
C TRP A 490 8.13 18.45 13.05
N PHE A 491 8.51 19.70 13.36
CA PHE A 491 7.60 20.84 13.26
C PHE A 491 7.24 21.16 11.82
N ILE A 492 8.19 21.04 10.89
CA ILE A 492 7.93 21.18 9.44
C ILE A 492 6.97 20.10 8.98
N ALA A 493 7.22 18.84 9.37
CA ALA A 493 6.33 17.70 9.07
C ALA A 493 4.91 17.95 9.60
N MET A 494 4.77 18.38 10.85
CA MET A 494 3.49 18.75 11.46
C MET A 494 2.80 19.90 10.70
N LEU A 495 3.54 20.95 10.37
CA LEU A 495 2.99 22.13 9.68
C LEU A 495 2.47 21.79 8.27
N ILE A 496 3.16 20.91 7.55
CA ILE A 496 2.73 20.43 6.23
C ILE A 496 1.53 19.48 6.36
N LEU A 497 1.52 18.61 7.36
CA LEU A 497 0.42 17.68 7.61
C LEU A 497 -0.86 18.39 8.05
N LEU A 498 -0.74 19.52 8.75
CA LEU A 498 -1.86 20.23 9.38
C LEU A 498 -2.98 20.63 8.39
N PRO A 499 -2.71 21.20 7.18
CA PRO A 499 -3.76 21.49 6.21
C PRO A 499 -4.54 20.22 5.80
N GLY A 500 -3.83 19.11 5.55
CA GLY A 500 -4.47 17.83 5.24
C GLY A 500 -5.36 17.34 6.39
N ALA A 501 -4.87 17.44 7.63
CA ALA A 501 -5.61 17.10 8.83
C ALA A 501 -6.89 17.95 8.99
N LEU A 502 -6.78 19.25 8.79
CA LEU A 502 -7.93 20.18 8.87
C LEU A 502 -8.99 19.83 7.81
N ILE A 503 -8.58 19.53 6.57
CA ILE A 503 -9.51 19.12 5.52
C ILE A 503 -10.26 17.86 5.95
N VAL A 504 -9.57 16.79 6.40
CA VAL A 504 -10.20 15.54 6.83
C VAL A 504 -11.14 15.73 8.01
N VAL A 505 -10.78 16.58 8.99
CA VAL A 505 -11.61 16.84 10.17
C VAL A 505 -12.84 17.67 9.83
N CYS A 506 -12.68 18.74 9.01
CA CYS A 506 -13.75 19.69 8.71
C CYS A 506 -14.69 19.21 7.59
N MET A 507 -14.25 18.31 6.73
CA MET A 507 -15.03 17.82 5.59
C MET A 507 -16.29 17.09 6.06
N ARG A 508 -17.45 17.46 5.51
CA ARG A 508 -18.74 16.82 5.82
C ARG A 508 -19.03 15.74 4.78
N PHE A 509 -19.04 14.50 5.22
CA PHE A 509 -19.33 13.32 4.39
C PHE A 509 -20.83 12.98 4.32
N ASN A 510 -21.73 13.83 4.86
CA ASN A 510 -23.18 13.55 4.97
C ASN A 510 -23.91 13.37 3.63
N ASN A 511 -23.34 13.84 2.52
CA ASN A 511 -23.99 13.74 1.20
C ASN A 511 -23.58 12.49 0.42
N VAL A 512 -22.55 11.77 0.87
CA VAL A 512 -22.03 10.58 0.17
C VAL A 512 -22.95 9.37 0.38
N GLY A 513 -23.62 9.27 1.53
CA GLY A 513 -24.56 8.17 1.83
C GLY A 513 -25.98 8.36 1.25
N ARG A 514 -26.41 9.61 0.99
CA ARG A 514 -27.78 9.87 0.49
C ARG A 514 -27.99 9.62 -1.00
N ARG A 515 -26.90 9.53 -1.79
CA ARG A 515 -27.01 9.18 -3.23
C ARG A 515 -27.23 7.68 -3.49
N GLN A 516 -27.12 6.84 -2.47
CA GLN A 516 -27.39 5.40 -2.59
C GLN A 516 -28.89 5.05 -2.42
N ASP A 517 -29.72 5.96 -1.91
CA ASP A 517 -31.12 5.67 -1.55
C ASP A 517 -32.15 6.31 -2.52
N THR A 518 -31.74 6.89 -3.62
CA THR A 518 -32.69 7.40 -4.65
C THR A 518 -32.94 6.33 -5.72
N PRO A 519 -34.17 5.74 -5.79
CA PRO A 519 -34.51 4.69 -6.76
C PRO A 519 -34.85 5.23 -8.15
N GLU A 520 -34.26 6.33 -8.60
CA GLU A 520 -34.65 6.97 -9.88
C GLU A 520 -34.00 6.38 -11.14
N ASP A 521 -33.04 5.42 -11.00
CA ASP A 521 -32.33 4.83 -12.14
C ASP A 521 -32.90 3.45 -12.60
N ILE A 522 -34.10 3.05 -12.15
CA ILE A 522 -34.68 1.73 -12.50
C ILE A 522 -35.76 1.86 -13.60
N GLU A 523 -36.10 3.07 -14.05
CA GLU A 523 -37.18 3.27 -15.07
C GLU A 523 -36.67 3.60 -16.47
N GLU A 524 -35.37 3.66 -16.76
CA GLU A 524 -34.80 3.93 -18.11
C GLU A 524 -33.77 2.88 -18.59
N ALA A 525 -33.95 1.61 -18.26
CA ALA A 525 -33.13 0.54 -18.88
C ALA A 525 -34.03 -0.54 -19.52
#